data_5d60d2fb277d70497181005212f01301
#
_entry.id   5d60d2fb277d70497181005212f01301
#
_cell.length_a   1.000
_cell.length_b   1.000
_cell.length_c   1.000
_cell.angle_alpha   90.00
_cell.angle_beta   90.00
_cell.angle_gamma   90.00
#
_symmetry.space_group_name_H-M   'P 1'
#
loop_
_entity.id
_entity.type
_entity.pdbx_description
1 polymer ?
#
loop_
_entity_poly.entity_id
_entity_poly.type
_entity_poly.pdbx_seq_one_letter_code
_entity_poly.pdbx_strand_id
1 'polypeptide(L)'
;MKITFVGAAHEVTGSCTLLELGGESYLIDRGMEQGVDVYENIPLPVAAKDVAAVFLTHAHIDHAGLLPQLYKDGFRGRIYATPATCALADVMLRDSANIQESEAAWKTRKAERAGEPPVVPLYTVDDAKGAASLFRPCRYGQIVPIAEGMRVRFSDIGHLLGSACIEFWLQ
;
A
#
# COMPACT_ATOMS: atom_id res chain seq x y z
N MET A 1 -14.74 -11.81 -12.96
CA MET A 1 -14.18 -10.62 -12.30
C MET A 1 -15.01 -10.27 -11.06
N LYS A 2 -14.35 -9.97 -9.95
CA LYS A 2 -15.00 -9.47 -8.73
C LYS A 2 -14.20 -8.29 -8.20
N ILE A 3 -14.90 -7.24 -7.72
CA ILE A 3 -14.30 -6.08 -7.06
C ILE A 3 -14.84 -6.04 -5.63
N THR A 4 -13.92 -5.92 -4.66
CA THR A 4 -14.24 -5.80 -3.23
C THR A 4 -13.59 -4.54 -2.67
N PHE A 5 -14.37 -3.63 -2.13
CA PHE A 5 -13.86 -2.47 -1.39
C PHE A 5 -13.48 -2.94 0.01
N VAL A 6 -12.19 -2.98 0.30
CA VAL A 6 -11.64 -3.49 1.57
C VAL A 6 -11.52 -2.35 2.57
N GLY A 7 -11.10 -1.16 2.14
CA GLY A 7 -10.98 0.04 2.97
C GLY A 7 -11.55 1.26 2.30
N ALA A 8 -11.60 2.39 3.00
CA ALA A 8 -12.26 3.63 2.61
C ALA A 8 -13.75 3.43 2.18
N ALA A 9 -14.42 2.44 2.78
CA ALA A 9 -15.82 2.15 2.54
C ALA A 9 -16.65 2.84 3.63
N HIS A 10 -17.33 3.93 3.28
CA HIS A 10 -18.02 4.87 4.19
C HIS A 10 -17.07 5.73 5.06
N GLU A 11 -15.81 5.80 4.71
CA GLU A 11 -14.77 6.60 5.37
C GLU A 11 -13.79 7.15 4.33
N VAL A 12 -12.84 7.99 4.75
CA VAL A 12 -11.96 8.70 3.82
C VAL A 12 -10.59 8.04 3.70
N THR A 13 -10.05 7.48 4.80
CA THR A 13 -8.69 6.92 4.86
C THR A 13 -8.68 5.42 4.67
N GLY A 14 -7.49 4.83 4.54
CA GLY A 14 -7.33 3.38 4.41
C GLY A 14 -7.71 2.82 3.04
N SER A 15 -7.56 3.58 1.96
CA SER A 15 -7.94 3.15 0.60
C SER A 15 -7.34 1.80 0.23
N CYS A 16 -8.22 0.84 -0.06
CA CYS A 16 -7.82 -0.49 -0.53
C CYS A 16 -8.97 -1.15 -1.29
N THR A 17 -8.75 -1.46 -2.55
CA THR A 17 -9.70 -2.20 -3.38
C THR A 17 -9.06 -3.48 -3.88
N LEU A 18 -9.71 -4.62 -3.64
CA LEU A 18 -9.30 -5.93 -4.16
C LEU A 18 -10.03 -6.20 -5.49
N LEU A 19 -9.26 -6.49 -6.53
CA LEU A 19 -9.73 -6.97 -7.83
C LEU A 19 -9.32 -8.44 -7.99
N GLU A 20 -10.31 -9.32 -8.16
CA GLU A 20 -10.12 -10.74 -8.45
C GLU A 20 -10.46 -11.00 -9.93
N LEU A 21 -9.49 -11.50 -10.69
CA LEU A 21 -9.62 -11.77 -12.13
C LEU A 21 -8.80 -12.99 -12.52
N GLY A 22 -9.40 -13.94 -13.24
CA GLY A 22 -8.70 -15.11 -13.76
C GLY A 22 -8.07 -16.02 -12.68
N GLY A 23 -8.55 -15.98 -11.45
CA GLY A 23 -7.99 -16.71 -10.31
C GLY A 23 -6.86 -15.96 -9.58
N GLU A 24 -6.44 -14.80 -10.09
CA GLU A 24 -5.43 -13.94 -9.49
C GLU A 24 -6.06 -12.80 -8.69
N SER A 25 -5.35 -12.31 -7.68
CA SER A 25 -5.74 -11.21 -6.82
C SER A 25 -4.84 -10.00 -7.02
N TYR A 26 -5.43 -8.83 -7.22
CA TYR A 26 -4.75 -7.56 -7.42
C TYR A 26 -5.27 -6.52 -6.44
N LEU A 27 -4.42 -5.60 -6.00
CA LEU A 27 -4.84 -4.47 -5.17
C LEU A 27 -4.74 -3.14 -5.94
N ILE A 28 -5.71 -2.28 -5.74
CA ILE A 28 -5.62 -0.85 -6.05
C ILE A 28 -5.51 -0.16 -4.70
N ASP A 29 -4.35 0.46 -4.45
CA ASP A 29 -3.90 1.00 -3.18
C ASP A 29 -3.81 -0.04 -2.06
N ARG A 30 -3.10 0.27 -1.02
CA ARG A 30 -3.07 -0.40 0.29
C ARG A 30 -2.76 0.66 1.33
N GLY A 31 -3.77 1.44 1.65
CA GLY A 31 -3.68 2.58 2.54
C GLY A 31 -3.74 2.20 4.02
N MET A 32 -3.25 3.12 4.84
CA MET A 32 -3.31 3.04 6.29
C MET A 32 -4.46 3.93 6.78
N GLU A 33 -5.22 3.42 7.74
CA GLU A 33 -6.19 4.23 8.45
C GLU A 33 -5.50 5.35 9.23
N GLN A 34 -6.07 6.54 9.17
CA GLN A 34 -5.57 7.74 9.84
C GLN A 34 -6.70 8.49 10.54
N GLY A 35 -6.42 9.09 11.69
CA GLY A 35 -7.37 9.92 12.42
C GLY A 35 -7.35 9.66 13.91
N VAL A 36 -8.17 10.41 14.64
CA VAL A 36 -8.35 10.30 16.10
C VAL A 36 -9.43 9.29 16.46
N ASP A 37 -10.32 8.98 15.53
CA ASP A 37 -11.32 7.95 15.68
C ASP A 37 -10.66 6.59 15.38
N VAL A 38 -10.88 5.62 16.24
CA VAL A 38 -10.19 4.33 16.23
C VAL A 38 -10.76 3.45 15.12
N TYR A 39 -10.43 3.78 13.87
CA TYR A 39 -10.61 2.84 12.77
C TYR A 39 -9.39 1.92 12.72
N GLU A 40 -9.63 0.62 12.83
CA GLU A 40 -8.57 -0.36 12.69
C GLU A 40 -8.31 -0.65 11.21
N ASN A 41 -7.03 -0.80 10.84
CA ASN A 41 -6.67 -1.24 9.50
C ASN A 41 -7.34 -2.57 9.17
N ILE A 42 -8.17 -2.59 8.14
CA ILE A 42 -8.94 -3.78 7.76
C ILE A 42 -8.00 -4.85 7.18
N PRO A 43 -8.04 -6.09 7.70
CA PRO A 43 -7.26 -7.19 7.15
C PRO A 43 -7.67 -7.50 5.70
N LEU A 44 -6.70 -7.90 4.87
CA LEU A 44 -7.02 -8.37 3.53
C LEU A 44 -7.79 -9.70 3.59
N PRO A 45 -8.79 -9.90 2.73
CA PRO A 45 -9.50 -11.18 2.62
C PRO A 45 -8.70 -12.27 1.89
N VAL A 46 -7.48 -11.94 1.43
CA VAL A 46 -6.54 -12.84 0.77
C VAL A 46 -5.17 -12.75 1.45
N ALA A 47 -4.37 -13.82 1.40
CA ALA A 47 -3.03 -13.78 1.95
C ALA A 47 -2.11 -12.86 1.12
N ALA A 48 -1.23 -12.11 1.76
CA ALA A 48 -0.34 -11.16 1.10
C ALA A 48 0.52 -11.81 0.00
N LYS A 49 0.96 -13.05 0.21
CA LYS A 49 1.75 -13.83 -0.76
C LYS A 49 0.97 -14.18 -2.03
N ASP A 50 -0.36 -14.19 -1.98
CA ASP A 50 -1.25 -14.56 -3.08
C ASP A 50 -1.71 -13.31 -3.89
N VAL A 51 -1.26 -12.12 -3.50
CA VAL A 51 -1.46 -10.89 -4.27
C VAL A 51 -0.46 -10.85 -5.42
N ALA A 52 -0.95 -10.85 -6.65
CA ALA A 52 -0.13 -10.86 -7.86
C ALA A 52 0.55 -9.50 -8.11
N ALA A 53 -0.18 -8.40 -7.93
CA ALA A 53 0.35 -7.06 -8.06
C ALA A 53 -0.48 -6.02 -7.29
N VAL A 54 0.15 -4.85 -7.05
CA VAL A 54 -0.50 -3.66 -6.52
C VAL A 54 -0.40 -2.53 -7.55
N PHE A 55 -1.47 -1.76 -7.70
CA PHE A 55 -1.52 -0.53 -8.49
C PHE A 55 -1.71 0.65 -7.55
N LEU A 56 -0.69 1.47 -7.39
CA LEU A 56 -0.70 2.60 -6.47
C LEU A 56 -1.10 3.87 -7.21
N THR A 57 -2.18 4.50 -6.77
CA THR A 57 -2.70 5.73 -7.38
C THR A 57 -1.83 6.92 -7.07
N HIS A 58 -1.38 7.08 -5.82
CA HIS A 58 -0.49 8.15 -5.37
C HIS A 58 0.14 7.85 -4.00
N ALA A 59 1.04 8.71 -3.53
CA ALA A 59 1.92 8.40 -2.41
C ALA A 59 1.38 8.77 -1.02
N HIS A 60 0.16 9.30 -0.86
CA HIS A 60 -0.38 9.57 0.47
C HIS A 60 -0.46 8.30 1.32
N ILE A 61 -0.27 8.44 2.63
CA ILE A 61 -0.21 7.31 3.56
C ILE A 61 -1.53 6.54 3.65
N ASP A 62 -2.67 7.21 3.51
CA ASP A 62 -3.99 6.60 3.43
C ASP A 62 -4.25 5.82 2.12
N HIS A 63 -3.28 5.84 1.17
CA HIS A 63 -3.25 5.03 -0.06
C HIS A 63 -2.08 4.05 -0.13
N ALA A 64 -0.92 4.40 0.44
CA ALA A 64 0.31 3.62 0.33
C ALA A 64 0.80 3.02 1.67
N GLY A 65 0.29 3.50 2.81
CA GLY A 65 0.90 3.34 4.13
C GLY A 65 1.02 1.90 4.64
N LEU A 66 0.27 0.95 4.12
CA LEU A 66 0.37 -0.47 4.48
C LEU A 66 1.13 -1.32 3.44
N LEU A 67 1.76 -0.72 2.43
CA LEU A 67 2.63 -1.45 1.51
C LEU A 67 3.82 -2.13 2.20
N PRO A 68 4.50 -1.49 3.20
CA PRO A 68 5.54 -2.17 3.97
C PRO A 68 5.02 -3.36 4.78
N GLN A 69 3.84 -3.25 5.40
CA GLN A 69 3.21 -4.38 6.08
C GLN A 69 2.89 -5.51 5.11
N LEU A 70 2.34 -5.18 3.94
CA LEU A 70 2.06 -6.18 2.91
C LEU A 70 3.34 -6.93 2.49
N TYR A 71 4.48 -6.22 2.36
CA TYR A 71 5.79 -6.83 2.12
C TYR A 71 6.22 -7.74 3.27
N LYS A 72 6.13 -7.28 4.52
CA LYS A 72 6.41 -8.04 5.73
C LYS A 72 5.60 -9.34 5.78
N ASP A 73 4.32 -9.27 5.40
CA ASP A 73 3.38 -10.40 5.38
C ASP A 73 3.57 -11.35 4.19
N GLY A 74 4.60 -11.13 3.36
CA GLY A 74 5.03 -12.07 2.32
C GLY A 74 4.72 -11.69 0.88
N PHE A 75 4.15 -10.52 0.61
CA PHE A 75 3.98 -10.02 -0.76
C PHE A 75 5.34 -9.85 -1.46
N ARG A 76 5.44 -10.36 -2.69
CA ARG A 76 6.64 -10.26 -3.54
C ARG A 76 6.30 -9.91 -4.98
N GLY A 77 5.04 -9.57 -5.25
CA GLY A 77 4.59 -9.08 -6.56
C GLY A 77 5.14 -7.69 -6.88
N ARG A 78 4.70 -7.11 -7.98
CA ARG A 78 5.13 -5.78 -8.41
C ARG A 78 4.16 -4.71 -7.91
N ILE A 79 4.69 -3.52 -7.58
CA ILE A 79 3.89 -2.33 -7.25
C ILE A 79 4.04 -1.36 -8.41
N TYR A 80 2.99 -1.23 -9.22
CA TYR A 80 2.96 -0.32 -10.37
C TYR A 80 2.49 1.06 -9.93
N ALA A 81 3.26 2.10 -10.27
CA ALA A 81 2.93 3.49 -9.98
C ALA A 81 3.64 4.42 -10.98
N THR A 82 3.32 5.70 -11.00
CA THR A 82 4.11 6.66 -11.77
C THR A 82 5.52 6.85 -11.19
N PRO A 83 6.51 7.29 -11.99
CA PRO A 83 7.87 7.51 -11.48
C PRO A 83 7.92 8.46 -10.28
N ALA A 84 7.14 9.53 -10.29
CA ALA A 84 7.09 10.49 -9.19
C ALA A 84 6.43 9.90 -7.94
N THR A 85 5.35 9.14 -8.11
CA THR A 85 4.72 8.40 -7.00
C THR A 85 5.68 7.39 -6.39
N CYS A 86 6.45 6.63 -7.19
CA CYS A 86 7.45 5.69 -6.68
C CYS A 86 8.51 6.41 -5.82
N ALA A 87 9.05 7.54 -6.31
CA ALA A 87 10.08 8.29 -5.60
C ALA A 87 9.54 8.90 -4.29
N LEU A 88 8.34 9.48 -4.33
CA LEU A 88 7.73 10.11 -3.16
C LEU A 88 7.29 9.06 -2.12
N ALA A 89 6.70 7.95 -2.56
CA ALA A 89 6.29 6.86 -1.68
C ALA A 89 7.49 6.21 -0.97
N ASP A 90 8.64 6.03 -1.64
CA ASP A 90 9.86 5.51 -0.98
C ASP A 90 10.27 6.38 0.21
N VAL A 91 10.26 7.71 0.05
CA VAL A 91 10.58 8.65 1.14
C VAL A 91 9.54 8.58 2.25
N MET A 92 8.25 8.67 1.90
CA MET A 92 7.15 8.72 2.87
C MET A 92 7.01 7.42 3.67
N LEU A 93 7.18 6.25 3.03
CA LEU A 93 7.08 4.96 3.70
C LEU A 93 8.23 4.73 4.68
N ARG A 94 9.45 5.17 4.33
CA ARG A 94 10.60 5.11 5.26
C ARG A 94 10.42 6.06 6.44
N ASP A 95 9.92 7.27 6.22
CA ASP A 95 9.63 8.22 7.28
C ASP A 95 8.56 7.69 8.23
N SER A 96 7.45 7.19 7.68
CA SER A 96 6.39 6.54 8.47
C SER A 96 6.92 5.37 9.31
N ALA A 97 7.81 4.53 8.74
CA ALA A 97 8.43 3.44 9.47
C ALA A 97 9.32 3.93 10.63
N ASN A 98 10.15 4.96 10.39
CA ASN A 98 10.97 5.59 11.44
C ASN A 98 10.12 6.14 12.59
N ILE A 99 9.01 6.80 12.28
CA ILE A 99 8.07 7.30 13.29
C ILE A 99 7.51 6.13 14.11
N GLN A 100 7.02 5.07 13.47
CA GLN A 100 6.46 3.89 14.15
C GLN A 100 7.49 3.17 15.02
N GLU A 101 8.73 2.98 14.55
CA GLU A 101 9.81 2.38 15.35
C GLU A 101 10.15 3.24 16.57
N SER A 102 10.22 4.56 16.40
CA SER A 102 10.49 5.51 17.48
C SER A 102 9.40 5.51 18.55
N GLU A 103 8.13 5.52 18.11
CA GLU A 103 6.96 5.41 18.99
C GLU A 103 6.92 4.07 19.73
N ALA A 104 7.16 2.97 19.02
CA ALA A 104 7.19 1.64 19.62
C ALA A 104 8.29 1.54 20.68
N ALA A 105 9.49 2.08 20.41
CA ALA A 105 10.58 2.13 21.38
C ALA A 105 10.25 2.99 22.61
N TRP A 106 9.56 4.13 22.42
CA TRP A 106 9.11 4.95 23.54
C TRP A 106 8.02 4.24 24.36
N LYS A 107 7.01 3.65 23.71
CA LYS A 107 5.93 2.90 24.36
C LYS A 107 6.50 1.68 25.11
N THR A 108 7.48 0.96 24.54
CA THR A 108 8.15 -0.17 25.18
C THR A 108 8.83 0.23 26.47
N ARG A 109 9.62 1.33 26.49
CA ARG A 109 10.26 1.82 27.75
C ARG A 109 9.24 2.17 28.83
N LYS A 110 8.03 2.59 28.46
CA LYS A 110 6.93 2.85 29.40
C LYS A 110 6.30 1.54 29.88
N ALA A 111 6.06 0.60 28.99
CA ALA A 111 5.48 -0.73 29.27
C ALA A 111 6.38 -1.55 30.20
N GLU A 112 7.71 -1.57 29.97
CA GLU A 112 8.69 -2.26 30.84
C GLU A 112 8.64 -1.78 32.29
N ARG A 113 8.45 -0.48 32.52
CA ARG A 113 8.29 0.08 33.89
C ARG A 113 6.99 -0.37 34.57
N ALA A 114 5.99 -0.76 33.79
CA ALA A 114 4.70 -1.28 34.26
C ALA A 114 4.66 -2.81 34.31
N GLY A 115 5.74 -3.50 33.88
CA GLY A 115 5.78 -4.98 33.79
C GLY A 115 4.98 -5.53 32.60
N GLU A 116 4.72 -4.70 31.60
CA GLU A 116 3.97 -5.07 30.38
C GLU A 116 4.91 -5.51 29.25
N PRO A 117 4.42 -6.27 28.26
CA PRO A 117 5.24 -6.71 27.13
C PRO A 117 5.65 -5.52 26.22
N PRO A 118 6.76 -5.66 25.44
CA PRO A 118 7.20 -4.63 24.53
C PRO A 118 6.19 -4.38 23.40
N VAL A 119 6.13 -3.13 22.94
CA VAL A 119 5.29 -2.72 21.80
C VAL A 119 6.07 -2.91 20.51
N VAL A 120 5.47 -3.55 19.53
CA VAL A 120 6.08 -3.82 18.22
C VAL A 120 5.44 -2.89 17.17
N PRO A 121 6.24 -2.25 16.27
CA PRO A 121 5.69 -1.46 15.18
C PRO A 121 4.98 -2.37 14.15
N LEU A 122 4.03 -1.81 13.39
CA LEU A 122 3.35 -2.54 12.31
C LEU A 122 4.38 -3.08 11.31
N TYR A 123 5.36 -2.25 10.94
CA TYR A 123 6.46 -2.58 10.05
C TYR A 123 7.70 -1.75 10.40
N THR A 124 8.83 -2.14 9.86
CA THR A 124 10.14 -1.53 10.07
C THR A 124 10.60 -0.74 8.84
N VAL A 125 11.69 0.05 9.00
CA VAL A 125 12.37 0.72 7.88
C VAL A 125 12.86 -0.29 6.83
N ASP A 126 13.26 -1.49 7.24
CA ASP A 126 13.70 -2.51 6.29
C ASP A 126 12.53 -3.12 5.51
N ASP A 127 11.35 -3.24 6.12
CA ASP A 127 10.12 -3.61 5.42
C ASP A 127 9.74 -2.52 4.38
N ALA A 128 9.88 -1.24 4.74
CA ALA A 128 9.63 -0.12 3.82
C ALA A 128 10.60 -0.13 2.63
N LYS A 129 11.90 -0.35 2.84
CA LYS A 129 12.89 -0.54 1.77
C LYS A 129 12.56 -1.75 0.90
N GLY A 130 12.14 -2.85 1.54
CA GLY A 130 11.70 -4.05 0.83
C GLY A 130 10.53 -3.80 -0.09
N ALA A 131 9.48 -3.13 0.40
CA ALA A 131 8.34 -2.72 -0.42
C ALA A 131 8.75 -1.79 -1.58
N ALA A 132 9.60 -0.79 -1.30
CA ALA A 132 10.09 0.14 -2.32
C ALA A 132 10.89 -0.56 -3.43
N SER A 133 11.59 -1.65 -3.15
CA SER A 133 12.31 -2.45 -4.15
C SER A 133 11.38 -3.12 -5.18
N LEU A 134 10.10 -3.26 -4.85
CA LEU A 134 9.08 -3.87 -5.72
C LEU A 134 8.43 -2.86 -6.68
N PHE A 135 8.70 -1.56 -6.55
CA PHE A 135 8.14 -0.54 -7.45
C PHE A 135 8.53 -0.78 -8.90
N ARG A 136 7.55 -0.57 -9.79
CA ARG A 136 7.68 -0.62 -11.25
C ARG A 136 7.09 0.65 -11.85
N PRO A 137 7.94 1.62 -12.22
CA PRO A 137 7.49 2.90 -12.75
C PRO A 137 6.77 2.76 -14.09
N CYS A 138 5.57 3.37 -14.19
CA CYS A 138 4.76 3.46 -15.39
C CYS A 138 4.56 4.92 -15.77
N ARG A 139 4.92 5.30 -17.01
CA ARG A 139 4.73 6.68 -17.48
C ARG A 139 3.25 6.96 -17.75
N TYR A 140 2.83 8.20 -17.55
CA TYR A 140 1.51 8.65 -17.96
C TYR A 140 1.24 8.34 -19.44
N GLY A 141 0.01 7.89 -19.74
CA GLY A 141 -0.42 7.55 -21.09
C GLY A 141 0.14 6.23 -21.64
N GLN A 142 1.14 5.63 -20.98
CA GLN A 142 1.70 4.35 -21.40
C GLN A 142 0.73 3.21 -21.09
N ILE A 143 0.43 2.37 -22.08
CA ILE A 143 -0.30 1.13 -21.89
C ILE A 143 0.70 0.05 -21.47
N VAL A 144 0.50 -0.53 -20.29
CA VAL A 144 1.37 -1.53 -19.69
C VAL A 144 0.63 -2.86 -19.62
N PRO A 145 1.12 -3.92 -20.28
CA PRO A 145 0.57 -5.27 -20.10
C PRO A 145 0.96 -5.79 -18.72
N ILE A 146 -0.01 -6.31 -17.98
CA ILE A 146 0.16 -6.83 -16.62
C ILE A 146 0.13 -8.36 -16.61
N ALA A 147 -0.91 -8.92 -17.22
CA ALA A 147 -1.14 -10.34 -17.36
C ALA A 147 -1.86 -10.61 -18.70
N GLU A 148 -2.08 -11.88 -19.03
CA GLU A 148 -2.91 -12.25 -20.18
C GLU A 148 -4.33 -11.64 -20.01
N GLY A 149 -4.80 -10.93 -21.02
CA GLY A 149 -6.10 -10.24 -20.99
C GLY A 149 -6.16 -8.99 -20.09
N MET A 150 -5.05 -8.55 -19.47
CA MET A 150 -5.04 -7.38 -18.59
C MET A 150 -3.97 -6.36 -18.97
N ARG A 151 -4.41 -5.12 -19.23
CA ARG A 151 -3.54 -3.97 -19.49
C ARG A 151 -4.00 -2.79 -18.64
N VAL A 152 -3.06 -1.91 -18.26
CA VAL A 152 -3.34 -0.70 -17.49
C VAL A 152 -2.72 0.53 -18.12
N ARG A 153 -3.29 1.71 -17.83
CA ARG A 153 -2.73 3.01 -18.12
C ARG A 153 -2.92 3.94 -16.94
N PHE A 154 -1.90 4.73 -16.65
CA PHE A 154 -1.91 5.76 -15.63
C PHE A 154 -2.14 7.12 -16.32
N SER A 155 -3.18 7.85 -15.90
CA SER A 155 -3.54 9.18 -16.44
C SER A 155 -3.46 10.21 -15.33
N ASP A 156 -2.82 11.36 -15.60
CA ASP A 156 -2.67 12.44 -14.61
C ASP A 156 -4.02 13.02 -14.19
N ILE A 157 -4.18 13.27 -12.91
CA ILE A 157 -5.40 13.85 -12.30
C ILE A 157 -5.14 15.13 -11.50
N GLY A 158 -3.88 15.59 -11.41
CA GLY A 158 -3.52 16.88 -10.80
C GLY A 158 -3.70 16.99 -9.28
N HIS A 159 -3.85 15.88 -8.56
CA HIS A 159 -4.06 15.88 -7.10
C HIS A 159 -2.75 16.08 -6.32
N LEU A 160 -1.75 15.24 -6.60
CA LEU A 160 -0.41 15.24 -6.01
C LEU A 160 0.60 14.96 -7.11
N LEU A 161 1.86 15.33 -6.92
CA LEU A 161 2.92 15.01 -7.88
C LEU A 161 2.97 13.49 -8.11
N GLY A 162 2.71 13.09 -9.34
CA GLY A 162 2.67 11.69 -9.74
C GLY A 162 1.32 11.00 -9.59
N SER A 163 0.30 11.64 -9.01
CA SER A 163 -1.01 11.02 -8.83
C SER A 163 -1.66 10.63 -10.14
N ALA A 164 -2.38 9.51 -10.14
CA ALA A 164 -2.98 8.98 -11.35
C ALA A 164 -4.37 8.36 -11.11
N CYS A 165 -5.25 8.53 -12.09
CA CYS A 165 -6.33 7.60 -12.36
C CYS A 165 -5.76 6.38 -13.08
N ILE A 166 -6.21 5.19 -12.71
CA ILE A 166 -5.73 3.93 -13.30
C ILE A 166 -6.87 3.32 -14.12
N GLU A 167 -6.65 3.23 -15.42
CA GLU A 167 -7.58 2.61 -16.35
C GLU A 167 -7.18 1.15 -16.55
N PHE A 168 -8.15 0.26 -16.48
CA PHE A 168 -7.97 -1.18 -16.70
C PHE A 168 -8.70 -1.62 -17.96
N TRP A 169 -8.03 -2.33 -18.87
CA TRP A 169 -8.64 -3.06 -19.97
C TRP A 169 -8.55 -4.54 -19.65
N LEU A 170 -9.70 -5.18 -19.53
CA LEU A 170 -9.86 -6.58 -19.19
C LEU A 170 -10.54 -7.31 -20.35
N GLN A 171 -10.00 -8.45 -20.78
CA GLN A 171 -10.53 -9.28 -21.89
C GLN A 171 -10.95 -10.67 -21.39
#